data_70246c21bf6836b096cd3e315d304e5c
#
_entry.id   70246c21bf6836b096cd3e315d304e5c
#
_cell.length_a   1.000
_cell.length_b   1.000
_cell.length_c   1.000
_cell.angle_alpha   90.00
_cell.angle_beta   90.00
_cell.angle_gamma   90.00
#
_symmetry.space_group_name_H-M   'P 1'
#
loop_
_entity.id
_entity.type
_entity.pdbx_description
1 polymer ?
#
loop_
_entity_poly.entity_id
_entity_poly.type
_entity_poly.pdbx_seq_one_letter_code
_entity_poly.pdbx_strand_id
1 'polypeptide(L)'
;MTDQASEPAEHPRFAKPQRIAFVQSAWHRDIVASCRTAFMTEIEVRHVAPSQVDVFEVPGSFEIPLHVQVLAKTRRYTAIVAAGLVVDSGVRGFVADTVIRALMDVQLRTEVPVFSAVVTPTDFDETEGGLDFLSKHFATKGVEVAEACANTLLSLERLRGQVAAGIV
;
A
#
# COMPACT_ATOMS: atom_id res chain seq x y z
N MET A 1 13.19 -22.76 -34.43
CA MET A 1 13.09 -22.52 -32.97
C MET A 1 12.08 -21.43 -32.80
N THR A 2 10.86 -21.82 -32.51
CA THR A 2 9.76 -20.90 -32.22
C THR A 2 9.89 -20.49 -30.76
N ASP A 3 10.20 -19.22 -30.56
CA ASP A 3 10.16 -18.55 -29.28
C ASP A 3 8.69 -18.55 -28.79
N GLN A 4 8.37 -19.46 -27.88
CA GLN A 4 7.09 -19.42 -27.18
C GLN A 4 7.20 -18.31 -26.14
N ALA A 5 6.82 -17.09 -26.53
CA ALA A 5 6.52 -16.06 -25.55
C ALA A 5 5.45 -16.65 -24.61
N SER A 6 5.83 -16.94 -23.38
CA SER A 6 4.89 -17.37 -22.34
C SER A 6 3.85 -16.27 -22.18
N GLU A 7 2.59 -16.60 -22.44
CA GLU A 7 1.47 -15.70 -22.13
C GLU A 7 1.60 -15.27 -20.66
N PRO A 8 1.44 -13.97 -20.36
CA PRO A 8 1.49 -13.52 -18.98
C PRO A 8 0.43 -14.27 -18.17
N ALA A 9 0.85 -14.82 -17.03
CA ALA A 9 -0.04 -15.55 -16.16
C ALA A 9 -1.26 -14.68 -15.80
N GLU A 10 -2.44 -15.15 -16.12
CA GLU A 10 -3.67 -14.44 -15.82
C GLU A 10 -3.88 -14.39 -14.30
N HIS A 11 -3.97 -13.18 -13.74
CA HIS A 11 -4.21 -12.99 -12.30
C HIS A 11 -5.67 -13.34 -11.95
N PRO A 12 -5.92 -13.91 -10.75
CA PRO A 12 -7.27 -14.19 -10.29
C PRO A 12 -8.14 -12.94 -10.22
N ARG A 13 -9.42 -13.08 -10.57
CA ARG A 13 -10.40 -12.01 -10.47
C ARG A 13 -11.08 -12.02 -9.11
N PHE A 14 -11.49 -10.84 -8.64
CA PHE A 14 -12.30 -10.69 -7.45
C PHE A 14 -13.76 -11.07 -7.73
N ALA A 15 -14.42 -11.73 -6.76
CA ALA A 15 -15.85 -12.02 -6.84
C ALA A 15 -16.69 -10.77 -6.57
N LYS A 16 -16.16 -9.81 -5.79
CA LYS A 16 -16.81 -8.54 -5.45
C LYS A 16 -15.96 -7.35 -5.88
N PRO A 17 -16.57 -6.20 -6.22
CA PRO A 17 -15.82 -4.98 -6.53
C PRO A 17 -14.95 -4.57 -5.34
N GLN A 18 -13.71 -4.17 -5.62
CA GLN A 18 -12.76 -3.64 -4.64
C GLN A 18 -12.75 -2.11 -4.71
N ARG A 19 -12.53 -1.46 -3.58
CA ARG A 19 -12.22 -0.03 -3.50
C ARG A 19 -11.09 0.18 -2.52
N ILE A 20 -10.04 0.85 -2.97
CA ILE A 20 -8.81 1.02 -2.21
C ILE A 20 -8.59 2.50 -1.93
N ALA A 21 -8.22 2.85 -0.71
CA ALA A 21 -7.70 4.16 -0.37
C ALA A 21 -6.17 4.13 -0.40
N PHE A 22 -5.55 5.08 -1.07
CA PHE A 22 -4.10 5.26 -1.07
C PHE A 22 -3.77 6.56 -0.34
N VAL A 23 -3.21 6.46 0.85
CA VAL A 23 -2.86 7.60 1.72
C VAL A 23 -1.36 7.84 1.64
N GLN A 24 -0.96 9.03 1.18
CA GLN A 24 0.46 9.38 1.01
C GLN A 24 0.84 10.63 1.79
N SER A 25 2.07 10.68 2.29
CA SER A 25 2.63 11.89 2.88
C SER A 25 3.09 12.88 1.82
N ALA A 26 2.92 14.18 2.10
CA ALA A 26 3.32 15.26 1.19
C ALA A 26 4.82 15.55 1.24
N TRP A 27 5.51 15.17 2.30
CA TRP A 27 6.94 15.39 2.40
C TRP A 27 7.70 14.53 1.40
N HIS A 28 8.56 15.16 0.59
CA HIS A 28 9.18 14.54 -0.59
C HIS A 28 8.13 13.88 -1.52
N ARG A 29 7.10 14.63 -1.85
CA ARG A 29 5.94 14.19 -2.63
C ARG A 29 6.30 13.41 -3.87
N ASP A 30 7.27 13.89 -4.66
CA ASP A 30 7.66 13.26 -5.93
C ASP A 30 8.26 11.86 -5.72
N ILE A 31 9.02 11.67 -4.66
CA ILE A 31 9.60 10.37 -4.28
C ILE A 31 8.48 9.42 -3.86
N VAL A 32 7.63 9.84 -2.95
CA VAL A 32 6.51 9.02 -2.46
C VAL A 32 5.52 8.71 -3.59
N ALA A 33 5.30 9.65 -4.50
CA ALA A 33 4.43 9.45 -5.67
C ALA A 33 4.94 8.34 -6.62
N SER A 34 6.23 8.01 -6.61
CA SER A 34 6.76 6.87 -7.35
C SER A 34 6.15 5.54 -6.87
N CYS A 35 5.90 5.42 -5.58
CA CYS A 35 5.17 4.28 -4.99
C CYS A 35 3.74 4.21 -5.53
N ARG A 36 3.03 5.32 -5.52
CA ARG A 36 1.65 5.38 -6.02
C ARG A 36 1.57 5.00 -7.49
N THR A 37 2.42 5.57 -8.33
CA THR A 37 2.43 5.29 -9.77
C THR A 37 2.65 3.80 -10.04
N ALA A 38 3.64 3.19 -9.39
CA ALA A 38 3.91 1.77 -9.54
C ALA A 38 2.77 0.90 -8.97
N PHE A 39 2.21 1.28 -7.83
CA PHE A 39 1.04 0.63 -7.26
C PHE A 39 -0.14 0.63 -8.23
N MET A 40 -0.48 1.78 -8.82
CA MET A 40 -1.60 1.92 -9.75
C MET A 40 -1.43 1.02 -10.97
N THR A 41 -0.23 0.95 -11.53
CA THR A 41 0.06 0.08 -12.66
C THR A 41 -0.10 -1.39 -12.32
N GLU A 42 0.46 -1.84 -11.20
CA GLU A 42 0.42 -3.23 -10.79
C GLU A 42 -0.97 -3.68 -10.34
N ILE A 43 -1.69 -2.83 -9.62
CA ILE A 43 -3.03 -3.19 -9.13
C ILE A 43 -4.05 -3.28 -10.28
N GLU A 44 -3.86 -2.51 -11.34
CA GLU A 44 -4.68 -2.59 -12.55
C GLU A 44 -4.50 -3.95 -13.27
N VAL A 45 -3.27 -4.43 -13.36
CA VAL A 45 -2.97 -5.77 -13.90
C VAL A 45 -3.65 -6.86 -13.07
N ARG A 46 -3.91 -6.59 -11.79
CA ARG A 46 -4.61 -7.49 -10.86
C ARG A 46 -6.11 -7.23 -10.76
N HIS A 47 -6.69 -6.60 -11.77
CA HIS A 47 -8.13 -6.38 -11.94
C HIS A 47 -8.77 -5.39 -10.95
N VAL A 48 -8.02 -4.43 -10.45
CA VAL A 48 -8.56 -3.25 -9.77
C VAL A 48 -8.30 -2.02 -10.63
N ALA A 49 -9.34 -1.46 -11.21
CA ALA A 49 -9.21 -0.31 -12.10
C ALA A 49 -8.74 0.96 -11.34
N PRO A 50 -8.03 1.88 -11.99
CA PRO A 50 -7.62 3.14 -11.38
C PRO A 50 -8.77 3.93 -10.75
N SER A 51 -9.96 3.87 -11.33
CA SER A 51 -11.18 4.51 -10.79
C SER A 51 -11.68 3.91 -9.47
N GLN A 52 -11.15 2.76 -9.08
CA GLN A 52 -11.45 2.09 -7.80
C GLN A 52 -10.44 2.45 -6.71
N VAL A 53 -9.49 3.32 -6.99
CA VAL A 53 -8.47 3.80 -6.04
C VAL A 53 -8.65 5.29 -5.80
N ASP A 54 -8.94 5.66 -4.55
CA ASP A 54 -9.00 7.06 -4.12
C ASP A 54 -7.68 7.43 -3.45
N VAL A 55 -7.11 8.57 -3.84
CA VAL A 55 -5.82 9.05 -3.31
C VAL A 55 -6.06 10.19 -2.32
N PHE A 56 -5.42 10.08 -1.16
CA PHE A 56 -5.44 11.08 -0.09
C PHE A 56 -4.02 11.51 0.25
N GLU A 57 -3.82 12.79 0.44
CA GLU A 57 -2.53 13.34 0.84
C GLU A 57 -2.61 13.92 2.26
N VAL A 58 -1.61 13.61 3.08
CA VAL A 58 -1.44 14.12 4.45
C VAL A 58 -0.09 14.82 4.58
N PRO A 59 0.10 15.72 5.57
CA PRO A 59 1.33 16.50 5.68
C PRO A 59 2.59 15.65 5.81
N GLY A 60 2.58 14.68 6.70
CA GLY A 60 3.72 13.81 6.99
C GLY A 60 3.28 12.39 7.33
N SER A 61 4.24 11.50 7.53
CA SER A 61 3.96 10.11 7.87
C SER A 61 3.28 9.97 9.24
N PHE A 62 3.54 10.89 10.17
CA PHE A 62 2.93 10.87 11.49
C PHE A 62 1.40 11.09 11.47
N GLU A 63 0.89 11.77 10.45
CA GLU A 63 -0.55 12.03 10.26
C GLU A 63 -1.28 10.88 9.55
N ILE A 64 -0.55 9.92 8.98
CA ILE A 64 -1.14 8.80 8.23
C ILE A 64 -2.08 7.94 9.09
N PRO A 65 -1.70 7.48 10.30
CA PRO A 65 -2.53 6.53 11.04
C PRO A 65 -3.93 7.03 11.35
N LEU A 66 -4.08 8.29 11.72
CA LEU A 66 -5.40 8.87 12.00
C LEU A 66 -6.27 8.91 10.74
N HIS A 67 -5.72 9.33 9.60
CA HIS A 67 -6.45 9.33 8.33
C HIS A 67 -6.87 7.93 7.92
N VAL A 68 -5.97 6.97 8.06
CA VAL A 68 -6.26 5.54 7.78
C VAL A 68 -7.38 5.03 8.68
N GLN A 69 -7.36 5.36 9.97
CA GLN A 69 -8.41 4.97 10.90
C GLN A 69 -9.77 5.56 10.51
N VAL A 70 -9.82 6.84 10.17
CA VAL A 70 -11.06 7.50 9.74
C VAL A 70 -11.60 6.84 8.46
N LEU A 71 -10.74 6.61 7.47
CA LEU A 71 -11.12 5.95 6.21
C LEU A 71 -11.61 4.51 6.44
N ALA A 72 -10.91 3.74 7.28
CA ALA A 72 -11.30 2.37 7.60
C ALA A 72 -12.71 2.31 8.24
N LYS A 73 -13.01 3.24 9.13
CA LYS A 73 -14.32 3.32 9.80
C LYS A 73 -15.47 3.69 8.88
N THR A 74 -15.21 4.28 7.72
CA THR A 74 -16.26 4.58 6.72
C THR A 74 -16.88 3.32 6.12
N ARG A 75 -16.19 2.19 6.19
CA ARG A 75 -16.57 0.93 5.52
C ARG A 75 -16.66 1.03 4.00
N ARG A 76 -16.15 2.11 3.41
CA ARG A 76 -16.11 2.32 1.95
C ARG A 76 -15.00 1.56 1.27
N TYR A 77 -13.90 1.32 1.98
CA TYR A 77 -12.68 0.75 1.42
C TYR A 77 -12.50 -0.69 1.86
N THR A 78 -12.14 -1.54 0.92
CA THR A 78 -11.79 -2.95 1.18
C THR A 78 -10.33 -3.12 1.58
N ALA A 79 -9.49 -2.14 1.25
CA ALA A 79 -8.09 -2.06 1.68
C ALA A 79 -7.63 -0.60 1.71
N ILE A 80 -6.58 -0.35 2.49
CA ILE A 80 -5.92 0.96 2.58
C ILE A 80 -4.41 0.76 2.43
N VAL A 81 -3.79 1.57 1.58
CA VAL A 81 -2.32 1.63 1.42
C VAL A 81 -1.82 2.92 2.05
N ALA A 82 -0.77 2.83 2.83
CA ALA A 82 -0.11 3.97 3.47
C ALA A 82 1.32 4.10 2.94
N ALA A 83 1.63 5.22 2.32
CA ALA A 83 2.95 5.50 1.74
C ALA A 83 3.55 6.77 2.33
N GLY A 84 4.77 6.69 2.82
CA GLY A 84 5.46 7.84 3.40
C GLY A 84 6.95 7.60 3.57
N LEU A 85 7.70 8.69 3.53
CA LEU A 85 9.13 8.70 3.83
C LEU A 85 9.33 9.23 5.25
N VAL A 86 10.02 8.48 6.08
CA VAL A 86 10.41 8.92 7.42
C VAL A 86 11.93 9.04 7.49
N VAL A 87 12.41 10.24 7.71
CA VAL A 87 13.84 10.48 7.99
C VAL A 87 13.96 10.89 9.46
N ASP A 88 14.57 10.03 10.22
CA ASP A 88 14.71 10.16 11.66
C ASP A 88 16.18 10.44 12.01
N SER A 89 16.54 11.72 12.08
CA SER A 89 17.89 12.17 12.38
C SER A 89 18.13 12.22 13.90
N GLY A 90 18.44 11.10 14.52
CA GLY A 90 18.86 11.06 15.92
C GLY A 90 18.12 10.03 16.80
N VAL A 91 16.88 9.69 16.50
CA VAL A 91 16.12 8.60 17.17
C VAL A 91 15.63 7.64 16.10
N ARG A 92 16.58 6.93 15.50
CA ARG A 92 16.35 6.07 14.34
C ARG A 92 15.22 5.07 14.56
N GLY A 93 14.24 5.14 13.70
CA GLY A 93 13.13 4.19 13.66
C GLY A 93 12.01 4.47 14.65
N PHE A 94 12.15 5.45 15.56
CA PHE A 94 11.11 5.70 16.56
C PHE A 94 9.78 6.16 15.92
N VAL A 95 9.84 7.14 15.02
CA VAL A 95 8.62 7.62 14.32
C VAL A 95 8.07 6.56 13.40
N ALA A 96 8.91 5.92 12.61
CA ALA A 96 8.49 4.85 11.71
C ALA A 96 7.87 3.67 12.47
N ASP A 97 8.49 3.23 13.56
CA ASP A 97 7.97 2.16 14.42
C ASP A 97 6.60 2.53 15.01
N THR A 98 6.46 3.76 15.52
CA THR A 98 5.19 4.28 16.04
C THR A 98 4.10 4.28 14.97
N VAL A 99 4.41 4.77 13.78
CA VAL A 99 3.45 4.83 12.66
C VAL A 99 3.03 3.42 12.24
N ILE A 100 3.98 2.51 12.06
CA ILE A 100 3.71 1.12 11.63
C ILE A 100 2.89 0.38 12.68
N ARG A 101 3.20 0.52 13.97
CA ARG A 101 2.40 -0.06 15.06
C ARG A 101 0.98 0.47 15.08
N ALA A 102 0.81 1.78 14.89
CA ALA A 102 -0.51 2.39 14.83
C ALA A 102 -1.32 1.90 13.63
N LEU A 103 -0.71 1.71 12.46
CA LEU A 103 -1.36 1.12 11.29
C LEU A 103 -1.80 -0.32 11.53
N MET A 104 -0.98 -1.12 12.19
CA MET A 104 -1.33 -2.49 12.57
C MET A 104 -2.51 -2.51 13.54
N ASP A 105 -2.54 -1.60 14.51
CA ASP A 105 -3.64 -1.47 15.47
C ASP A 105 -4.96 -1.11 14.77
N VAL A 106 -4.93 -0.16 13.84
CA VAL A 106 -6.10 0.19 13.02
C VAL A 106 -6.60 -1.02 12.23
N GLN A 107 -5.69 -1.74 11.54
CA GLN A 107 -6.02 -2.92 10.75
C GLN A 107 -6.75 -3.98 11.60
N LEU A 108 -6.20 -4.32 12.75
CA LEU A 108 -6.76 -5.36 13.61
C LEU A 108 -8.09 -4.95 14.26
N ARG A 109 -8.25 -3.67 14.61
CA ARG A 109 -9.48 -3.16 15.23
C ARG A 109 -10.62 -2.96 14.23
N THR A 110 -10.30 -2.60 12.99
CA THR A 110 -11.33 -2.32 11.97
C THR A 110 -11.57 -3.50 11.04
N GLU A 111 -10.68 -4.47 11.01
CA GLU A 111 -10.66 -5.60 10.07
C GLU A 111 -10.58 -5.16 8.59
N VAL A 112 -10.14 -3.93 8.35
CA VAL A 112 -9.80 -3.44 7.03
C VAL A 112 -8.29 -3.62 6.82
N PRO A 113 -7.85 -4.38 5.82
CA PRO A 113 -6.43 -4.57 5.55
C PRO A 113 -5.72 -3.24 5.28
N VAL A 114 -4.58 -3.04 5.95
CA VAL A 114 -3.72 -1.87 5.78
C VAL A 114 -2.33 -2.33 5.32
N PHE A 115 -1.87 -1.79 4.21
CA PHE A 115 -0.56 -2.13 3.63
C PHE A 115 0.38 -0.96 3.77
N SER A 116 1.56 -1.22 4.33
CA SER A 116 2.55 -0.17 4.61
C SER A 116 3.64 -0.09 3.55
N ALA A 117 3.75 1.07 2.94
CA ALA A 117 4.91 1.54 2.20
C ALA A 117 5.54 2.75 2.92
N VAL A 118 5.52 2.74 4.25
CA VAL A 118 6.24 3.71 5.07
C VAL A 118 7.69 3.25 5.15
N VAL A 119 8.59 4.05 4.58
CA VAL A 119 10.00 3.70 4.40
C VAL A 119 10.87 4.63 5.23
N THR A 120 11.81 4.04 5.96
CA THR A 120 12.88 4.75 6.68
C THR A 120 14.22 4.35 6.09
N PRO A 121 14.89 5.20 5.29
CA PRO A 121 16.20 4.89 4.75
C PRO A 121 17.25 4.90 5.88
N THR A 122 18.23 4.01 5.79
CA THR A 122 19.34 3.94 6.74
C THR A 122 20.24 5.19 6.65
N ASP A 123 20.53 5.60 5.43
CA ASP A 123 21.31 6.79 5.12
C ASP A 123 20.49 7.65 4.15
N PHE A 124 20.01 8.78 4.65
CA PHE A 124 19.28 9.72 3.82
C PHE A 124 20.25 10.69 3.15
N ASP A 125 20.23 10.69 1.83
CA ASP A 125 21.06 11.56 1.00
C ASP A 125 20.16 12.39 0.09
N GLU A 126 20.18 13.72 0.28
CA GLU A 126 19.42 14.69 -0.52
C GLU A 126 20.11 15.05 -1.85
N THR A 127 21.24 14.42 -2.18
CA THR A 127 21.83 14.56 -3.52
C THR A 127 20.89 13.98 -4.59
N GLU A 128 21.06 14.45 -5.83
CA GLU A 128 20.26 13.94 -6.96
C GLU A 128 20.34 12.42 -7.08
N GLY A 129 21.52 11.82 -6.87
CA GLY A 129 21.73 10.37 -6.91
C GLY A 129 21.00 9.63 -5.77
N GLY A 130 21.02 10.20 -4.56
CA GLY A 130 20.30 9.65 -3.41
C GLY A 130 18.78 9.71 -3.57
N LEU A 131 18.25 10.82 -4.09
CA LEU A 131 16.82 10.99 -4.35
C LEU A 131 16.35 10.07 -5.48
N ASP A 132 17.13 9.89 -6.52
CA ASP A 132 16.84 8.94 -7.60
C ASP A 132 16.79 7.49 -7.09
N PHE A 133 17.74 7.11 -6.25
CA PHE A 133 17.74 5.81 -5.59
C PHE A 133 16.47 5.58 -4.75
N LEU A 134 16.06 6.57 -3.97
CA LEU A 134 14.83 6.51 -3.17
C LEU A 134 13.58 6.40 -4.05
N SER A 135 13.50 7.16 -5.14
CA SER A 135 12.37 7.08 -6.08
C SER A 135 12.24 5.68 -6.66
N LYS A 136 13.33 5.04 -7.04
CA LYS A 136 13.35 3.65 -7.52
C LYS A 136 12.95 2.66 -6.43
N HIS A 137 13.41 2.88 -5.19
CA HIS A 137 13.03 2.05 -4.05
C HIS A 137 11.52 2.15 -3.76
N PHE A 138 10.95 3.36 -3.79
CA PHE A 138 9.51 3.57 -3.63
C PHE A 138 8.70 2.96 -4.78
N ALA A 139 9.19 2.98 -6.00
CA ALA A 139 8.55 2.31 -7.13
C ALA A 139 8.49 0.78 -6.90
N THR A 140 9.60 0.19 -6.45
CA THR A 140 9.64 -1.24 -6.07
C THR A 140 8.64 -1.55 -4.96
N LYS A 141 8.58 -0.70 -3.93
CA LYS A 141 7.60 -0.82 -2.85
C LYS A 141 6.16 -0.73 -3.35
N GLY A 142 5.89 0.11 -4.33
CA GLY A 142 4.57 0.22 -4.96
C GLY A 142 4.10 -1.10 -5.57
N VAL A 143 4.98 -1.79 -6.28
CA VAL A 143 4.69 -3.13 -6.83
C VAL A 143 4.45 -4.14 -5.71
N GLU A 144 5.35 -4.20 -4.74
CA GLU A 144 5.25 -5.14 -3.60
C GLU A 144 3.95 -4.98 -2.82
N VAL A 145 3.54 -3.75 -2.50
CA VAL A 145 2.28 -3.52 -1.76
C VAL A 145 1.05 -3.77 -2.62
N ALA A 146 1.11 -3.58 -3.94
CA ALA A 146 0.03 -3.95 -4.84
C ALA A 146 -0.18 -5.47 -4.88
N GLU A 147 0.91 -6.24 -4.96
CA GLU A 147 0.87 -7.71 -4.88
C GLU A 147 0.31 -8.19 -3.55
N ALA A 148 0.82 -7.67 -2.45
CA ALA A 148 0.35 -8.00 -1.11
C ALA A 148 -1.13 -7.64 -0.93
N CYS A 149 -1.55 -6.49 -1.42
CA CYS A 149 -2.93 -6.02 -1.38
C CYS A 149 -3.87 -6.98 -2.13
N ALA A 150 -3.58 -7.27 -3.39
CA ALA A 150 -4.42 -8.16 -4.20
C ALA A 150 -4.50 -9.57 -3.61
N ASN A 151 -3.37 -10.14 -3.22
CA ASN A 151 -3.32 -11.49 -2.67
C ASN A 151 -4.04 -11.59 -1.32
N THR A 152 -3.90 -10.58 -0.46
CA THR A 152 -4.60 -10.54 0.83
C THR A 152 -6.11 -10.40 0.65
N LEU A 153 -6.55 -9.52 -0.26
CA LEU A 153 -7.97 -9.34 -0.54
C LEU A 153 -8.62 -10.62 -1.07
N LEU A 154 -7.97 -11.33 -1.98
CA LEU A 154 -8.42 -12.63 -2.47
C LEU A 154 -8.50 -13.68 -1.36
N SER A 155 -7.49 -13.72 -0.50
CA SER A 155 -7.45 -14.63 0.65
C SER A 155 -8.57 -14.35 1.65
N LEU A 156 -8.80 -13.07 1.98
CA LEU A 156 -9.86 -12.66 2.90
C LEU A 156 -11.25 -12.91 2.31
N GLU A 157 -11.44 -12.66 1.03
CA GLU A 157 -12.70 -12.94 0.34
C GLU A 157 -13.06 -14.44 0.46
N ARG A 158 -12.08 -15.31 0.23
CA ARG A 158 -12.24 -16.76 0.39
C ARG A 158 -12.53 -17.14 1.85
N LEU A 159 -11.74 -16.66 2.80
CA LEU A 159 -11.90 -16.97 4.21
C LEU A 159 -13.26 -16.52 4.75
N ARG A 160 -13.66 -15.29 4.44
CA ARG A 160 -14.97 -14.75 4.86
C ARG A 160 -16.13 -15.52 4.25
N GLY A 161 -15.99 -16.01 3.01
CA GLY A 161 -16.95 -16.89 2.37
C GLY A 161 -17.07 -18.24 3.10
N GLN A 162 -15.95 -18.83 3.52
CA GLN A 162 -15.93 -20.07 4.29
C GLN A 162 -16.55 -19.90 5.68
N VAL A 163 -16.26 -18.80 6.37
CA VAL A 163 -16.88 -18.47 7.66
C VAL A 163 -18.39 -18.31 7.50
N ALA A 164 -18.84 -17.55 6.50
CA ALA A 164 -20.28 -17.35 6.25
C ALA A 164 -21.02 -18.65 5.89
N ALA A 165 -20.32 -19.60 5.26
CA ALA A 165 -20.87 -20.93 4.92
C ALA A 165 -20.77 -21.94 6.08
N GLY A 166 -20.18 -21.57 7.22
CA GLY A 166 -20.01 -22.47 8.36
C GLY A 166 -19.01 -23.60 8.13
N ILE A 167 -18.04 -23.41 7.21
CA ILE A 167 -17.00 -24.41 6.91
C ILE A 167 -15.84 -24.32 7.91
N VAL A 168 -15.55 -23.11 8.39
CA VAL A 168 -14.55 -22.80 9.43
C VAL A 168 -15.14 -21.88 10.47
#